data_03692518dd91c6fa6eb1df1b231b664a
#
_entry.id   03692518dd91c6fa6eb1df1b231b664a
#
_cell.length_a   1.000
_cell.length_b   1.000
_cell.length_c   1.000
_cell.angle_alpha   90.00
_cell.angle_beta   90.00
_cell.angle_gamma   90.00
#
_symmetry.space_group_name_H-M   'P 1'
#
loop_
_entity.id
_entity.type
_entity.pdbx_description
1 polymer ?
#
loop_
_entity_poly.entity_id
_entity_poly.type
_entity_poly.pdbx_seq_one_letter_code
_entity_poly.pdbx_strand_id
1 'polypeptide(L)'
;MRTALRHLAAVCLCLFPASIAWGNPAFHDPIPLPRPKPTIEAALHSPIEVPVPPPIVASGLPVPRWVTIKAPRVNVRRGPSLDLDVLWTYVKPGVPVEVIAEYDTWRRIRDAEGGTGWVKAAMLDGRRNVVVTGRVNTAILEEPRSDAGEVALAAPGLVAKLISCEGAWCEISTRGYDGYVSRDRLWGVYESETFN
;
A
#
# COMPACT_ATOMS: atom_id res chain seq x y z
N MET A 1 44.49 45.19 27.03
CA MET A 1 45.49 44.99 28.11
C MET A 1 45.91 43.54 27.97
N ARG A 2 47.14 43.37 27.37
CA ARG A 2 48.35 42.86 28.05
C ARG A 2 48.16 41.40 28.53
N THR A 3 48.90 40.38 28.19
CA THR A 3 50.33 40.30 27.79
C THR A 3 50.64 38.90 27.32
N ALA A 4 51.50 38.79 26.36
CA ALA A 4 52.30 37.68 25.93
C ALA A 4 53.18 37.02 27.00
N LEU A 5 53.64 35.77 26.76
CA LEU A 5 54.97 35.23 27.08
C LEU A 5 55.14 33.87 26.43
N ARG A 6 55.88 33.68 25.46
CA ARG A 6 57.24 33.21 25.06
C ARG A 6 57.92 32.33 26.11
N HIS A 7 58.41 31.12 25.70
CA HIS A 7 59.79 30.54 25.87
C HIS A 7 59.83 29.21 25.13
N LEU A 8 60.59 29.05 24.06
CA LEU A 8 62.00 28.75 23.91
C LEU A 8 62.38 27.29 24.24
N ALA A 9 62.67 26.59 23.16
CA ALA A 9 63.81 25.78 22.75
C ALA A 9 64.38 24.68 23.69
N ALA A 10 64.55 23.52 23.12
CA ALA A 10 65.75 22.71 23.26
C ALA A 10 65.92 21.75 22.10
N VAL A 11 66.90 22.03 21.27
CA VAL A 11 67.48 21.16 20.25
C VAL A 11 68.30 20.11 20.94
N CYS A 12 68.07 18.83 20.70
CA CYS A 12 68.97 17.75 21.06
C CYS A 12 69.38 16.98 19.82
N LEU A 13 70.56 17.28 19.34
CA LEU A 13 71.21 16.69 18.21
C LEU A 13 71.90 15.40 18.70
N CYS A 14 71.39 14.22 18.35
CA CYS A 14 72.14 12.95 18.56
C CYS A 14 72.45 12.32 17.19
N LEU A 15 73.71 12.47 16.83
CA LEU A 15 74.40 11.74 15.81
C LEU A 15 74.60 10.26 16.21
N PHE A 16 74.09 9.29 15.45
CA PHE A 16 74.50 7.92 15.52
C PHE A 16 74.74 7.28 14.15
N PRO A 17 75.66 6.38 14.01
CA PRO A 17 76.30 6.02 12.75
C PRO A 17 75.51 5.02 11.92
N ALA A 18 75.73 5.04 10.65
CA ALA A 18 75.22 4.14 9.65
C ALA A 18 75.63 2.67 9.87
N SER A 19 74.75 1.80 10.12
CA SER A 19 74.91 0.34 9.99
C SER A 19 74.35 -0.12 8.63
N ILE A 20 75.17 -0.48 7.75
CA ILE A 20 74.85 -1.11 6.46
C ILE A 20 74.36 -2.52 6.75
N ALA A 21 73.05 -2.75 6.71
CA ALA A 21 72.51 -4.08 6.73
C ALA A 21 72.14 -4.48 5.29
N TRP A 22 72.77 -5.55 4.86
CA TRP A 22 72.56 -6.19 3.57
C TRP A 22 71.12 -6.70 3.48
N GLY A 23 70.39 -6.19 2.52
CA GLY A 23 69.01 -6.59 2.28
C GLY A 23 68.88 -8.01 1.76
N ASN A 24 68.06 -8.82 2.41
CA ASN A 24 67.57 -10.06 1.86
C ASN A 24 66.64 -9.75 0.67
N PRO A 25 66.73 -10.45 -0.45
CA PRO A 25 65.70 -10.32 -1.47
C PRO A 25 64.40 -10.90 -0.94
N ALA A 26 63.45 -10.00 -0.75
CA ALA A 26 62.08 -10.40 -0.44
C ALA A 26 61.53 -11.27 -1.57
N PHE A 27 61.22 -12.51 -1.24
CA PHE A 27 60.35 -13.36 -2.05
C PHE A 27 59.05 -12.63 -2.23
N HIS A 28 58.77 -12.17 -3.44
CA HIS A 28 57.47 -11.69 -3.82
C HIS A 28 56.59 -12.92 -3.99
N ASP A 29 55.80 -13.22 -2.98
CA ASP A 29 54.67 -14.12 -3.15
C ASP A 29 53.76 -13.54 -4.26
N PRO A 30 53.39 -14.34 -5.26
CA PRO A 30 52.50 -13.86 -6.30
C PRO A 30 51.16 -13.49 -5.66
N ILE A 31 50.74 -12.24 -5.86
CA ILE A 31 49.42 -11.75 -5.41
C ILE A 31 48.38 -12.71 -6.00
N PRO A 32 47.54 -13.36 -5.16
CA PRO A 32 46.47 -14.23 -5.67
C PRO A 32 45.53 -13.41 -6.57
N LEU A 33 45.41 -13.82 -7.81
CA LEU A 33 44.45 -13.20 -8.73
C LEU A 33 43.04 -13.26 -8.11
N PRO A 34 42.27 -12.18 -8.16
CA PRO A 34 40.89 -12.18 -7.71
C PRO A 34 40.12 -13.30 -8.42
N ARG A 35 39.40 -14.12 -7.65
CA ARG A 35 38.53 -15.14 -8.25
C ARG A 35 37.55 -14.41 -9.17
N PRO A 36 37.34 -14.87 -10.41
CA PRO A 36 36.33 -14.31 -11.28
C PRO A 36 34.97 -14.33 -10.56
N LYS A 37 34.30 -13.21 -10.56
CA LYS A 37 32.91 -13.12 -10.06
C LYS A 37 32.08 -14.14 -10.86
N PRO A 38 31.20 -14.92 -10.20
CA PRO A 38 30.31 -15.81 -10.93
C PRO A 38 29.52 -14.97 -11.92
N THR A 39 29.60 -15.30 -13.17
CA THR A 39 28.84 -14.67 -14.25
C THR A 39 27.38 -14.93 -13.97
N ILE A 40 26.56 -13.88 -14.03
CA ILE A 40 25.10 -13.93 -13.77
C ILE A 40 24.38 -14.93 -14.70
N GLU A 41 24.99 -15.32 -15.78
CA GLU A 41 24.51 -16.34 -16.71
C GLU A 41 24.30 -17.74 -16.13
N ALA A 42 25.00 -18.10 -15.05
CA ALA A 42 24.82 -19.39 -14.39
C ALA A 42 23.60 -19.48 -13.46
N ALA A 43 22.93 -18.35 -13.15
CA ALA A 43 21.76 -18.28 -12.30
C ALA A 43 20.43 -18.28 -13.10
N LEU A 44 20.49 -18.30 -14.42
CA LEU A 44 19.31 -18.24 -15.31
C LEU A 44 18.74 -19.61 -15.70
N HIS A 45 19.19 -20.68 -15.06
CA HIS A 45 18.67 -22.02 -15.33
C HIS A 45 17.84 -22.54 -14.16
N SER A 46 16.64 -22.16 -14.17
CA SER A 46 15.36 -22.72 -13.80
C SER A 46 14.48 -21.57 -13.28
N PRO A 47 13.43 -21.17 -13.98
CA PRO A 47 12.33 -20.50 -13.31
C PRO A 47 11.89 -21.46 -12.22
N ILE A 48 12.05 -21.07 -10.96
CA ILE A 48 11.29 -21.67 -9.90
C ILE A 48 9.85 -21.28 -10.24
N GLU A 49 9.20 -22.14 -11.00
CA GLU A 49 7.75 -22.09 -11.18
C GLU A 49 7.18 -22.36 -9.80
N VAL A 50 7.02 -21.29 -9.02
CA VAL A 50 6.27 -21.35 -7.78
C VAL A 50 4.88 -21.77 -8.23
N PRO A 51 4.40 -22.97 -7.84
CA PRO A 51 3.06 -23.38 -8.19
C PRO A 51 2.12 -22.30 -7.67
N VAL A 52 1.54 -21.52 -8.58
CA VAL A 52 0.43 -20.64 -8.22
C VAL A 52 -0.69 -21.63 -7.84
N PRO A 53 -1.04 -21.75 -6.55
CA PRO A 53 -2.14 -22.61 -6.18
C PRO A 53 -3.35 -22.16 -7.01
N PRO A 54 -4.12 -23.09 -7.60
CA PRO A 54 -5.30 -22.72 -8.37
C PRO A 54 -6.14 -21.78 -7.52
N PRO A 55 -6.76 -20.73 -8.11
CA PRO A 55 -7.61 -19.82 -7.36
C PRO A 55 -8.71 -20.67 -6.72
N ILE A 56 -8.60 -20.91 -5.42
CA ILE A 56 -9.68 -21.50 -4.66
C ILE A 56 -10.74 -20.40 -4.59
N VAL A 57 -11.72 -20.48 -5.49
CA VAL A 57 -12.90 -19.61 -5.46
C VAL A 57 -13.72 -20.03 -4.25
N ALA A 58 -13.37 -19.50 -3.11
CA ALA A 58 -13.90 -19.96 -1.83
C ALA A 58 -15.39 -19.66 -1.65
N SER A 59 -15.96 -18.69 -2.39
CA SER A 59 -17.37 -18.31 -2.26
C SER A 59 -18.24 -18.67 -3.47
N GLY A 60 -17.65 -18.98 -4.62
CA GLY A 60 -18.37 -19.13 -5.89
C GLY A 60 -18.87 -17.81 -6.49
N LEU A 61 -18.63 -16.68 -5.81
CA LEU A 61 -19.01 -15.36 -6.30
C LEU A 61 -17.91 -14.78 -7.23
N PRO A 62 -18.30 -13.98 -8.23
CA PRO A 62 -17.33 -13.37 -9.13
C PRO A 62 -16.37 -12.44 -8.38
N VAL A 63 -15.16 -12.31 -8.90
CA VAL A 63 -14.19 -11.27 -8.54
C VAL A 63 -13.76 -10.56 -9.82
N PRO A 64 -13.58 -9.23 -9.80
CA PRO A 64 -13.75 -8.34 -8.63
C PRO A 64 -15.23 -8.11 -8.28
N ARG A 65 -15.49 -7.74 -7.02
CA ARG A 65 -16.82 -7.34 -6.56
C ARG A 65 -16.78 -6.41 -5.36
N TRP A 66 -17.81 -5.58 -5.22
CA TRP A 66 -17.97 -4.69 -4.09
C TRP A 66 -18.61 -5.38 -2.89
N VAL A 67 -18.06 -5.09 -1.72
CA VAL A 67 -18.56 -5.51 -0.42
C VAL A 67 -18.33 -4.39 0.60
N THR A 68 -18.86 -4.57 1.80
CA THR A 68 -18.76 -3.57 2.86
C THR A 68 -18.12 -4.16 4.11
N ILE A 69 -17.27 -3.40 4.79
CA ILE A 69 -16.74 -3.72 6.11
C ILE A 69 -17.90 -3.82 7.10
N LYS A 70 -18.11 -4.99 7.69
CA LYS A 70 -19.25 -5.28 8.56
C LYS A 70 -18.99 -4.90 10.02
N ALA A 71 -17.81 -5.25 10.52
CA ALA A 71 -17.47 -5.13 11.93
C ALA A 71 -16.91 -3.75 12.27
N PRO A 72 -17.07 -3.28 13.53
CA PRO A 72 -16.55 -1.99 13.97
C PRO A 72 -15.02 -1.95 14.04
N ARG A 73 -14.37 -3.11 14.01
CA ARG A 73 -12.90 -3.23 13.97
C ARG A 73 -12.49 -4.41 13.10
N VAL A 74 -11.75 -4.14 12.02
CA VAL A 74 -11.30 -5.16 11.07
C VAL A 74 -9.83 -4.96 10.73
N ASN A 75 -9.02 -5.94 11.07
CA ASN A 75 -7.60 -5.94 10.72
C ASN A 75 -7.41 -6.40 9.27
N VAL A 76 -6.69 -5.61 8.51
CA VAL A 76 -6.21 -5.97 7.17
C VAL A 76 -4.77 -6.46 7.28
N ARG A 77 -4.50 -7.63 6.74
CA ARG A 77 -3.22 -8.33 6.92
C ARG A 77 -2.45 -8.45 5.60
N ARG A 78 -1.15 -8.67 5.73
CA ARG A 78 -0.25 -8.89 4.59
C ARG A 78 -0.60 -10.12 3.76
N GLY A 79 -1.22 -11.13 4.37
CA GLY A 79 -1.60 -12.38 3.72
C GLY A 79 -2.74 -13.09 4.45
N PRO A 80 -3.21 -14.23 3.92
CA PRO A 80 -4.38 -14.95 4.40
C PRO A 80 -4.06 -15.84 5.62
N SER A 81 -3.47 -15.28 6.67
CA SER A 81 -3.21 -15.95 7.96
C SER A 81 -3.33 -14.96 9.12
N LEU A 82 -3.68 -15.47 10.30
CA LEU A 82 -3.69 -14.69 11.55
C LEU A 82 -2.27 -14.41 12.06
N ASP A 83 -1.27 -15.17 11.65
CA ASP A 83 0.12 -15.05 12.07
C ASP A 83 0.87 -13.95 11.29
N LEU A 84 0.28 -13.47 10.19
CA LEU A 84 0.89 -12.44 9.36
C LEU A 84 0.56 -11.03 9.89
N ASP A 85 1.47 -10.10 9.60
CA ASP A 85 1.39 -8.71 10.05
C ASP A 85 0.06 -8.05 9.68
N VAL A 86 -0.43 -7.20 10.58
CA VAL A 86 -1.52 -6.27 10.31
C VAL A 86 -0.93 -5.05 9.62
N LEU A 87 -1.42 -4.76 8.41
CA LEU A 87 -1.03 -3.59 7.63
C LEU A 87 -1.75 -2.34 8.11
N TRP A 88 -3.07 -2.44 8.30
CA TRP A 88 -3.92 -1.40 8.91
C TRP A 88 -5.18 -2.00 9.52
N THR A 89 -5.95 -1.16 10.19
CA THR A 89 -7.21 -1.56 10.82
C THR A 89 -8.32 -0.58 10.45
N TYR A 90 -9.43 -1.09 9.92
CA TYR A 90 -10.67 -0.32 9.86
C TYR A 90 -11.28 -0.22 11.24
N VAL A 91 -11.66 0.98 11.66
CA VAL A 91 -12.26 1.27 12.97
C VAL A 91 -13.73 1.69 12.88
N LYS A 92 -14.31 1.61 11.68
CA LYS A 92 -15.72 1.94 11.40
C LYS A 92 -16.31 0.89 10.47
N PRO A 93 -17.54 0.43 10.73
CA PRO A 93 -18.29 -0.37 9.76
C PRO A 93 -18.80 0.51 8.61
N GLY A 94 -19.23 -0.14 7.55
CA GLY A 94 -19.85 0.54 6.41
C GLY A 94 -18.90 0.94 5.29
N VAL A 95 -17.59 0.90 5.48
CA VAL A 95 -16.61 1.26 4.45
C VAL A 95 -16.68 0.28 3.27
N PRO A 96 -16.89 0.76 2.03
CA PRO A 96 -16.87 -0.08 0.84
C PRO A 96 -15.44 -0.48 0.51
N VAL A 97 -15.26 -1.75 0.14
CA VAL A 97 -14.00 -2.30 -0.35
C VAL A 97 -14.27 -3.24 -1.53
N GLU A 98 -13.31 -3.36 -2.43
CA GLU A 98 -13.41 -4.26 -3.55
C GLU A 98 -12.68 -5.58 -3.24
N VAL A 99 -13.37 -6.72 -3.33
CA VAL A 99 -12.75 -8.04 -3.27
C VAL A 99 -12.11 -8.34 -4.62
N ILE A 100 -10.79 -8.49 -4.64
CA ILE A 100 -10.01 -8.73 -5.86
C ILE A 100 -9.46 -10.15 -5.96
N ALA A 101 -9.47 -10.92 -4.87
CA ALA A 101 -9.12 -12.33 -4.84
C ALA A 101 -9.71 -13.01 -3.59
N GLU A 102 -9.80 -14.32 -3.62
CA GLU A 102 -10.26 -15.15 -2.51
C GLU A 102 -9.27 -16.28 -2.23
N TYR A 103 -9.13 -16.62 -0.97
CA TYR A 103 -8.38 -17.79 -0.52
C TYR A 103 -9.03 -18.34 0.76
N ASP A 104 -9.62 -19.52 0.70
CA ASP A 104 -10.33 -20.13 1.82
C ASP A 104 -11.33 -19.15 2.47
N THR A 105 -11.21 -18.90 3.75
CA THR A 105 -12.02 -17.95 4.53
C THR A 105 -11.52 -16.50 4.44
N TRP A 106 -10.56 -16.20 3.57
CA TRP A 106 -9.97 -14.89 3.40
C TRP A 106 -10.36 -14.24 2.07
N ARG A 107 -10.41 -12.90 2.08
CA ARG A 107 -10.65 -12.05 0.93
C ARG A 107 -9.53 -11.05 0.79
N ARG A 108 -8.89 -11.00 -0.37
CA ARG A 108 -7.99 -9.89 -0.69
C ARG A 108 -8.82 -8.71 -1.12
N ILE A 109 -8.68 -7.62 -0.41
CA ILE A 109 -9.42 -6.39 -0.67
C ILE A 109 -8.52 -5.31 -1.24
N ARG A 110 -9.16 -4.33 -1.92
CA ARG A 110 -8.59 -3.06 -2.32
C ARG A 110 -9.49 -1.95 -1.76
N ASP A 111 -8.88 -0.89 -1.21
CA ASP A 111 -9.59 0.29 -0.71
C ASP A 111 -9.58 1.46 -1.71
N ALA A 112 -10.20 2.58 -1.33
CA ALA A 112 -10.31 3.78 -2.17
C ALA A 112 -8.97 4.48 -2.43
N GLU A 113 -7.98 4.28 -1.58
CA GLU A 113 -6.62 4.81 -1.69
C GLU A 113 -5.69 3.88 -2.50
N GLY A 114 -6.20 2.71 -2.93
CA GLY A 114 -5.44 1.69 -3.67
C GLY A 114 -4.69 0.70 -2.78
N GLY A 115 -4.82 0.80 -1.45
CA GLY A 115 -4.25 -0.15 -0.50
C GLY A 115 -4.82 -1.55 -0.69
N THR A 116 -3.98 -2.60 -0.62
CA THR A 116 -4.43 -3.99 -0.73
C THR A 116 -3.98 -4.83 0.46
N GLY A 117 -4.83 -5.75 0.89
CA GLY A 117 -4.51 -6.69 1.95
C GLY A 117 -5.62 -7.72 2.15
N TRP A 118 -5.47 -8.56 3.16
CA TRP A 118 -6.35 -9.70 3.40
C TRP A 118 -7.18 -9.51 4.66
N VAL A 119 -8.48 -9.81 4.53
CA VAL A 119 -9.45 -9.79 5.64
C VAL A 119 -10.22 -11.11 5.71
N LYS A 120 -10.70 -11.48 6.89
CA LYS A 120 -11.63 -12.63 7.04
C LYS A 120 -12.95 -12.30 6.35
N ALA A 121 -13.48 -13.26 5.58
CA ALA A 121 -14.77 -13.13 4.90
C ALA A 121 -15.92 -12.78 5.86
N ALA A 122 -15.90 -13.31 7.08
CA ALA A 122 -16.89 -13.03 8.11
C ALA A 122 -16.94 -11.56 8.56
N MET A 123 -15.88 -10.77 8.26
CA MET A 123 -15.81 -9.34 8.57
C MET A 123 -16.40 -8.45 7.46
N LEU A 124 -16.89 -9.07 6.39
CA LEU A 124 -17.47 -8.41 5.23
C LEU A 124 -18.95 -8.78 5.10
N ASP A 125 -19.72 -7.93 4.45
CA ASP A 125 -21.08 -8.24 4.01
C ASP A 125 -21.35 -7.68 2.59
N GLY A 126 -22.45 -8.17 1.99
CA GLY A 126 -22.83 -7.81 0.62
C GLY A 126 -23.60 -6.49 0.50
N ARG A 127 -23.75 -5.72 1.58
CA ARG A 127 -24.38 -4.40 1.48
C ARG A 127 -23.59 -3.52 0.54
N ARG A 128 -24.30 -2.73 -0.26
CA ARG A 128 -23.68 -1.83 -1.21
C ARG A 128 -23.63 -0.43 -0.59
N ASN A 129 -22.41 -0.04 -0.25
CA ASN A 129 -22.09 1.31 0.16
C ASN A 129 -21.12 1.92 -0.83
N VAL A 130 -21.06 3.24 -0.80
CA VAL A 130 -20.10 4.05 -1.57
C VAL A 130 -19.41 5.02 -0.63
N VAL A 131 -18.25 5.49 -1.03
CA VAL A 131 -17.57 6.62 -0.38
C VAL A 131 -17.37 7.73 -1.39
N VAL A 132 -17.67 8.96 -0.97
CA VAL A 132 -17.44 10.16 -1.78
C VAL A 132 -15.93 10.41 -1.89
N THR A 133 -15.43 10.52 -3.11
CA THR A 133 -14.01 10.73 -3.41
C THR A 133 -13.72 12.18 -3.81
N GLY A 134 -12.44 12.51 -3.97
CA GLY A 134 -11.99 13.83 -4.38
C GLY A 134 -11.47 14.67 -3.23
N ARG A 135 -11.26 15.96 -3.48
CA ARG A 135 -10.66 16.91 -2.53
C ARG A 135 -11.61 18.02 -2.07
N VAL A 136 -12.75 18.13 -2.72
CA VAL A 136 -13.77 19.15 -2.46
C VAL A 136 -15.12 18.47 -2.21
N ASN A 137 -16.01 19.18 -1.52
CA ASN A 137 -17.36 18.71 -1.32
C ASN A 137 -18.06 18.46 -2.67
N THR A 138 -18.94 17.47 -2.67
CA THR A 138 -19.73 17.07 -3.83
C THR A 138 -21.20 17.31 -3.51
N ALA A 139 -21.94 17.95 -4.41
CA ALA A 139 -23.36 18.14 -4.24
C ALA A 139 -24.12 16.81 -4.32
N ILE A 140 -25.07 16.62 -3.42
CA ILE A 140 -26.13 15.64 -3.52
C ILE A 140 -27.31 16.38 -4.14
N LEU A 141 -27.79 15.94 -5.29
CA LEU A 141 -28.80 16.63 -6.09
C LEU A 141 -30.17 15.95 -5.97
N GLU A 142 -31.24 16.72 -6.19
CA GLU A 142 -32.61 16.21 -6.18
C GLU A 142 -32.91 15.26 -7.34
N GLU A 143 -32.24 15.47 -8.50
CA GLU A 143 -32.47 14.72 -9.71
C GLU A 143 -31.11 14.35 -10.37
N PRO A 144 -31.05 13.31 -11.24
CA PRO A 144 -29.82 12.85 -11.90
C PRO A 144 -29.42 13.76 -13.08
N ARG A 145 -29.24 15.05 -12.82
CA ARG A 145 -28.79 16.06 -13.80
C ARG A 145 -28.02 17.19 -13.10
N SER A 146 -27.05 17.75 -13.79
CA SER A 146 -26.06 18.68 -13.18
C SER A 146 -26.64 20.05 -12.79
N ASP A 147 -27.80 20.43 -13.30
CA ASP A 147 -28.52 21.67 -13.01
C ASP A 147 -29.70 21.50 -12.04
N ALA A 148 -29.83 20.31 -11.42
CA ALA A 148 -30.82 20.05 -10.39
C ALA A 148 -30.55 20.79 -9.08
N GLY A 149 -31.58 20.96 -8.27
CA GLY A 149 -31.46 21.53 -6.93
C GLY A 149 -30.51 20.72 -6.05
N GLU A 150 -29.77 21.43 -5.20
CA GLU A 150 -28.87 20.80 -4.22
C GLU A 150 -29.65 20.44 -2.95
N VAL A 151 -29.63 19.18 -2.56
CA VAL A 151 -30.21 18.66 -1.30
C VAL A 151 -29.23 18.87 -0.14
N ALA A 152 -27.95 18.55 -0.37
CA ALA A 152 -26.90 18.63 0.63
C ALA A 152 -25.50 18.63 -0.01
N LEU A 153 -24.48 18.95 0.78
CA LEU A 153 -23.08 18.81 0.43
C LEU A 153 -22.44 17.61 1.14
N ALA A 154 -21.91 16.70 0.36
CA ALA A 154 -21.16 15.53 0.82
C ALA A 154 -19.65 15.83 0.86
N ALA A 155 -19.04 15.73 2.02
CA ALA A 155 -17.60 15.87 2.16
C ALA A 155 -16.85 14.63 1.62
N PRO A 156 -15.61 14.77 1.13
CA PRO A 156 -14.75 13.63 0.84
C PRO A 156 -14.65 12.68 2.03
N GLY A 157 -14.71 11.36 1.76
CA GLY A 157 -14.70 10.33 2.80
C GLY A 157 -16.07 10.03 3.43
N LEU A 158 -17.14 10.76 3.02
CA LEU A 158 -18.50 10.42 3.46
C LEU A 158 -18.88 9.06 2.90
N VAL A 159 -19.28 8.15 3.79
CA VAL A 159 -19.84 6.85 3.44
C VAL A 159 -21.36 6.96 3.37
N ALA A 160 -21.94 6.49 2.28
CA ALA A 160 -23.38 6.46 2.06
C ALA A 160 -23.81 5.06 1.57
N LYS A 161 -25.09 4.73 1.80
CA LYS A 161 -25.71 3.56 1.20
C LYS A 161 -25.96 3.83 -0.29
N LEU A 162 -25.60 2.90 -1.16
CA LEU A 162 -25.97 2.93 -2.55
C LEU A 162 -27.40 2.43 -2.70
N ILE A 163 -28.26 3.21 -3.34
CA ILE A 163 -29.66 2.84 -3.62
C ILE A 163 -29.78 2.33 -5.05
N SER A 164 -29.32 3.15 -6.01
CA SER A 164 -29.34 2.78 -7.43
C SER A 164 -28.19 3.47 -8.18
N CYS A 165 -27.83 2.94 -9.34
CA CYS A 165 -26.91 3.57 -10.28
C CYS A 165 -27.37 3.32 -11.70
N GLU A 166 -27.50 4.42 -12.47
CA GLU A 166 -27.81 4.36 -13.89
C GLU A 166 -27.02 5.46 -14.63
N GLY A 167 -26.37 5.07 -15.73
CA GLY A 167 -25.56 5.99 -16.51
C GLY A 167 -24.49 6.70 -15.67
N ALA A 168 -24.48 8.02 -15.69
CA ALA A 168 -23.50 8.85 -15.00
C ALA A 168 -23.88 9.17 -13.54
N TRP A 169 -25.02 8.72 -13.05
CA TRP A 169 -25.55 9.10 -11.76
C TRP A 169 -25.84 7.91 -10.85
N CYS A 170 -25.61 8.08 -9.57
CA CYS A 170 -25.99 7.13 -8.55
C CYS A 170 -26.84 7.82 -7.47
N GLU A 171 -27.92 7.19 -7.09
CA GLU A 171 -28.71 7.57 -5.94
C GLU A 171 -28.10 7.01 -4.68
N ILE A 172 -27.89 7.86 -3.71
CA ILE A 172 -27.31 7.49 -2.40
C ILE A 172 -28.21 7.95 -1.27
N SER A 173 -28.09 7.27 -0.13
CA SER A 173 -28.77 7.62 1.12
C SER A 173 -27.77 7.77 2.25
N THR A 174 -27.80 8.89 2.94
CA THR A 174 -26.93 9.18 4.08
C THR A 174 -27.54 10.15 5.07
N ARG A 175 -27.52 9.81 6.36
CA ARG A 175 -27.90 10.71 7.48
C ARG A 175 -29.24 11.45 7.31
N GLY A 176 -30.20 10.81 6.63
CA GLY A 176 -31.53 11.40 6.39
C GLY A 176 -31.63 12.25 5.12
N TYR A 177 -30.59 12.23 4.29
CA TYR A 177 -30.58 12.83 2.96
C TYR A 177 -30.50 11.74 1.90
N ASP A 178 -31.38 11.76 0.94
CA ASP A 178 -31.40 10.92 -0.24
C ASP A 178 -31.22 11.82 -1.48
N GLY A 179 -30.50 11.36 -2.49
CA GLY A 179 -30.33 12.11 -3.72
C GLY A 179 -29.21 11.57 -4.60
N TYR A 180 -28.95 12.28 -5.67
CA TYR A 180 -28.09 11.85 -6.77
C TYR A 180 -26.71 12.47 -6.67
N VAL A 181 -25.69 11.64 -6.89
CA VAL A 181 -24.30 12.05 -6.97
C VAL A 181 -23.72 11.52 -8.27
N SER A 182 -22.88 12.31 -8.92
CA SER A 182 -22.16 11.87 -10.11
C SER A 182 -21.27 10.66 -9.80
N ARG A 183 -21.32 9.64 -10.64
CA ARG A 183 -20.64 8.36 -10.44
C ARG A 183 -19.13 8.51 -10.30
N ASP A 184 -18.50 9.43 -11.04
CA ASP A 184 -17.07 9.71 -11.00
C ASP A 184 -16.59 10.25 -9.63
N ARG A 185 -17.52 10.68 -8.79
CA ARG A 185 -17.27 11.15 -7.43
C ARG A 185 -17.40 10.05 -6.37
N LEU A 186 -17.64 8.81 -6.79
CA LEU A 186 -17.93 7.69 -5.89
C LEU A 186 -16.93 6.56 -6.09
N TRP A 187 -16.46 6.00 -4.98
CA TRP A 187 -15.82 4.70 -4.90
C TRP A 187 -16.82 3.69 -4.34
N GLY A 188 -16.90 2.52 -4.91
CA GLY A 188 -17.87 1.48 -4.52
C GLY A 188 -18.83 1.09 -5.64
N VAL A 189 -18.63 1.64 -6.85
CA VAL A 189 -19.38 1.33 -8.08
C VAL A 189 -18.43 1.18 -9.26
N TYR A 190 -18.79 0.37 -10.24
CA TYR A 190 -18.06 0.27 -11.51
C TYR A 190 -18.62 1.27 -12.52
N GLU A 191 -17.79 1.69 -13.48
CA GLU A 191 -18.19 2.69 -14.50
C GLU A 191 -19.42 2.29 -15.31
N SER A 192 -19.57 1.02 -15.64
CA SER A 192 -20.67 0.49 -16.45
C SER A 192 -21.72 -0.27 -15.63
N GLU A 193 -21.64 -0.22 -14.32
CA GLU A 193 -22.56 -0.96 -13.47
C GLU A 193 -23.95 -0.32 -13.47
N THR A 194 -24.99 -1.13 -13.70
CA THR A 194 -26.36 -0.78 -13.35
C THR A 194 -26.73 -1.50 -12.06
N PHE A 195 -27.22 -0.76 -11.08
CA PHE A 195 -27.57 -1.26 -9.77
C PHE A 195 -28.95 -0.69 -9.38
N ASN A 196 -29.87 -1.58 -9.02
CA ASN A 196 -31.25 -1.29 -8.60
C ASN A 196 -31.58 -1.99 -7.28
#